data_454cdcb5bfbbdba6ac5c9b0f2b613d96
#
_entry.id   454cdcb5bfbbdba6ac5c9b0f2b613d96
#
_cell.length_a   1.000
_cell.length_b   1.000
_cell.length_c   1.000
_cell.angle_alpha   90.00
_cell.angle_beta   90.00
_cell.angle_gamma   90.00
#
_symmetry.space_group_name_H-M   'P 1'
#
loop_
_entity.id
_entity.type
_entity.pdbx_description
1 polymer ?
#
loop_
_entity_poly.entity_id
_entity_poly.type
_entity_poly.pdbx_seq_one_letter_code
_entity_poly.pdbx_strand_id
1 'polypeptide(L)'
;MALSLSFIICHLSFSVACTSNDEDDIFDLPASQRLAATIDHARQVLRSAEYGWEFEYYPSATLAYGGVVYTVKFDSLTANVGCSLIADSTETSYYRLTNDNGPVLTFDTYNSLLHYFSTPNSDEYEAKGGEFEFVIDSIADDLITLYGKKTRNTMYLRRLTAAPSEYAKKTISIFDHFVDSIRGTIGTAAIEGKCNPTRRSINIVSGRDTFDVHYTYTDQGIRLYRPLRIGGTSVQTFSLDTLSNTLTCTDQGAGNVTLQGIPYASNVMSYPRYEADYAMIYGTNDTAYVHLKPNRLEGTYIMQGLSPKYDLVLRYDAESSDLKLGAQVIGTYNGNQVYWSTVNYRNGSISNIQIADEGQFTLHWNGNRFYPRLNFTATDPKESNLVNSGLLIYLYHDAEGNLTAGLLSDDEWLTNGSFLFDNLKSLNRKGRLEE
;
A
#
# COMPACT_ATOMS: atom_id res chain seq x y z
N MET A 1 -61.15 -56.36 -44.88
CA MET A 1 -59.99 -55.42 -45.01
C MET A 1 -59.46 -55.18 -43.63
N ALA A 2 -58.49 -55.91 -43.20
CA ALA A 2 -57.82 -55.75 -41.93
C ALA A 2 -56.31 -55.72 -42.19
N LEU A 3 -55.67 -54.58 -41.94
CA LEU A 3 -54.24 -54.42 -42.03
C LEU A 3 -53.59 -54.82 -40.71
N SER A 4 -52.78 -55.85 -40.74
CA SER A 4 -51.94 -56.31 -39.64
C SER A 4 -50.71 -55.37 -39.61
N LEU A 5 -50.49 -54.69 -38.46
CA LEU A 5 -49.33 -53.95 -38.17
C LEU A 5 -48.34 -54.81 -37.38
N SER A 6 -47.28 -55.27 -38.05
CA SER A 6 -46.21 -56.02 -37.41
C SER A 6 -45.27 -55.07 -36.69
N PHE A 7 -45.16 -55.21 -35.35
CA PHE A 7 -44.19 -54.53 -34.53
C PHE A 7 -42.88 -55.31 -34.58
N ILE A 8 -41.89 -54.75 -35.27
CA ILE A 8 -40.50 -55.22 -35.21
C ILE A 8 -39.84 -54.58 -33.99
N ILE A 9 -39.66 -55.38 -32.94
CA ILE A 9 -38.83 -54.95 -31.78
C ILE A 9 -37.39 -55.18 -32.15
N CYS A 10 -36.68 -54.03 -32.42
CA CYS A 10 -35.27 -54.02 -32.62
C CYS A 10 -34.60 -54.03 -31.25
N HIS A 11 -34.05 -55.15 -30.82
CA HIS A 11 -33.17 -55.24 -29.66
C HIS A 11 -31.85 -54.58 -30.00
N LEU A 12 -31.66 -53.32 -29.60
CA LEU A 12 -30.34 -52.70 -29.52
C LEU A 12 -29.59 -53.28 -28.30
N SER A 13 -28.72 -54.22 -28.57
CA SER A 13 -27.69 -54.65 -27.64
C SER A 13 -26.70 -53.50 -27.47
N PHE A 14 -26.81 -52.75 -26.37
CA PHE A 14 -25.74 -51.89 -25.92
C PHE A 14 -24.57 -52.76 -25.43
N SER A 15 -23.68 -53.08 -26.34
CA SER A 15 -22.34 -53.49 -25.94
C SER A 15 -21.65 -52.25 -25.36
N VAL A 16 -21.61 -52.17 -24.02
CA VAL A 16 -20.68 -51.30 -23.31
C VAL A 16 -19.30 -51.84 -23.63
N ALA A 17 -18.69 -51.30 -24.68
CA ALA A 17 -17.27 -51.44 -24.88
C ALA A 17 -16.64 -50.52 -23.81
N CYS A 18 -16.21 -51.14 -22.71
CA CYS A 18 -15.11 -50.56 -21.95
C CYS A 18 -13.90 -50.58 -22.89
N THR A 19 -13.74 -49.55 -23.70
CA THR A 19 -12.42 -49.23 -24.20
C THR A 19 -11.62 -48.82 -22.97
N SER A 20 -10.75 -49.68 -22.48
CA SER A 20 -9.57 -49.24 -21.75
C SER A 20 -8.86 -48.28 -22.70
N ASN A 21 -9.08 -46.99 -22.51
CA ASN A 21 -8.15 -46.01 -22.99
C ASN A 21 -6.87 -46.31 -22.19
N ASP A 22 -6.01 -47.13 -22.72
CA ASP A 22 -4.58 -47.04 -22.52
C ASP A 22 -4.14 -45.72 -23.23
N GLU A 23 -4.63 -44.59 -22.72
CA GLU A 23 -3.90 -43.36 -22.86
C GLU A 23 -2.59 -43.62 -22.09
N ASP A 24 -1.52 -43.81 -22.83
CA ASP A 24 -0.18 -43.83 -22.27
C ASP A 24 -0.12 -42.69 -21.26
N ASP A 25 0.00 -43.00 -19.96
CA ASP A 25 0.10 -42.02 -18.91
C ASP A 25 1.32 -41.15 -19.27
N ILE A 26 1.06 -39.97 -19.83
CA ILE A 26 2.11 -39.01 -20.23
C ILE A 26 3.01 -38.70 -19.01
N PHE A 27 2.56 -39.09 -17.83
CA PHE A 27 3.24 -38.87 -16.56
C PHE A 27 3.36 -40.18 -15.77
N ASP A 28 4.55 -40.45 -15.30
CA ASP A 28 4.90 -41.65 -14.48
C ASP A 28 4.14 -41.73 -13.13
N LEU A 29 3.57 -40.63 -12.65
CA LEU A 29 2.86 -40.53 -11.36
C LEU A 29 1.45 -39.95 -11.51
N PRO A 30 0.47 -40.42 -10.72
CA PRO A 30 -0.86 -39.85 -10.63
C PRO A 30 -0.81 -38.35 -10.28
N ALA A 31 -1.78 -37.57 -10.78
CA ALA A 31 -1.82 -36.11 -10.58
C ALA A 31 -1.76 -35.70 -9.10
N SER A 32 -2.41 -36.46 -8.20
CA SER A 32 -2.38 -36.22 -6.75
C SER A 32 -0.99 -36.40 -6.14
N GLN A 33 -0.23 -37.39 -6.62
CA GLN A 33 1.15 -37.65 -6.14
C GLN A 33 2.13 -36.59 -6.68
N ARG A 34 1.98 -36.20 -7.95
CA ARG A 34 2.77 -35.09 -8.50
C ARG A 34 2.56 -33.80 -7.72
N LEU A 35 1.30 -33.48 -7.40
CA LEU A 35 0.97 -32.27 -6.65
C LEU A 35 1.51 -32.33 -5.21
N ALA A 36 1.40 -33.49 -4.55
CA ALA A 36 2.00 -33.66 -3.23
C ALA A 36 3.53 -33.47 -3.26
N ALA A 37 4.22 -34.04 -4.25
CA ALA A 37 5.65 -33.86 -4.46
C ALA A 37 6.01 -32.38 -4.72
N THR A 38 5.19 -31.66 -5.50
CA THR A 38 5.38 -30.23 -5.74
C THR A 38 5.24 -29.39 -4.45
N ILE A 39 4.24 -29.71 -3.61
CA ILE A 39 4.02 -29.05 -2.33
C ILE A 39 5.22 -29.31 -1.37
N ASP A 40 5.70 -30.56 -1.34
CA ASP A 40 6.85 -30.91 -0.48
C ASP A 40 8.14 -30.24 -0.99
N HIS A 41 8.32 -30.17 -2.30
CA HIS A 41 9.44 -29.41 -2.89
C HIS A 41 9.35 -27.92 -2.56
N ALA A 42 8.16 -27.30 -2.73
CA ALA A 42 7.93 -25.91 -2.35
C ALA A 42 8.30 -25.66 -0.88
N ARG A 43 7.88 -26.56 0.03
CA ARG A 43 8.19 -26.47 1.46
C ARG A 43 9.69 -26.52 1.73
N GLN A 44 10.42 -27.40 1.04
CA GLN A 44 11.87 -27.53 1.17
C GLN A 44 12.57 -26.26 0.68
N VAL A 45 12.20 -25.75 -0.50
CA VAL A 45 12.81 -24.54 -1.09
C VAL A 45 12.52 -23.32 -0.22
N LEU A 46 11.26 -23.10 0.20
CA LEU A 46 10.90 -21.97 1.07
C LEU A 46 11.73 -21.91 2.34
N ARG A 47 11.99 -23.06 2.97
CA ARG A 47 12.73 -23.18 4.24
C ARG A 47 14.24 -23.16 4.07
N SER A 48 14.76 -23.38 2.86
CA SER A 48 16.20 -23.46 2.60
C SER A 48 16.91 -22.10 2.58
N ALA A 49 16.17 -20.98 2.51
CA ALA A 49 16.74 -19.65 2.42
C ALA A 49 17.29 -19.18 3.78
N GLU A 50 18.61 -19.00 3.87
CA GLU A 50 19.30 -18.62 5.12
C GLU A 50 18.76 -17.31 5.70
N TYR A 51 18.62 -16.27 4.86
CA TYR A 51 18.10 -14.95 5.24
C TYR A 51 16.61 -14.80 4.93
N GLY A 52 15.97 -15.83 4.34
CA GLY A 52 14.58 -15.78 3.87
C GLY A 52 14.46 -15.23 2.46
N TRP A 53 13.34 -14.62 2.18
CA TRP A 53 12.91 -14.23 0.84
C TRP A 53 12.51 -12.77 0.81
N GLU A 54 12.86 -12.08 -0.26
CA GLU A 54 12.26 -10.84 -0.74
C GLU A 54 10.93 -11.21 -1.42
N PHE A 55 9.81 -10.85 -0.83
CA PHE A 55 8.49 -11.07 -1.40
C PHE A 55 7.98 -9.79 -2.06
N GLU A 56 8.06 -9.74 -3.37
CA GLU A 56 7.51 -8.65 -4.18
C GLU A 56 6.00 -8.79 -4.25
N TYR A 57 5.30 -8.01 -3.46
CA TYR A 57 3.86 -8.05 -3.29
C TYR A 57 3.19 -6.88 -3.99
N TYR A 58 2.19 -7.16 -4.82
CA TYR A 58 1.43 -6.14 -5.56
C TYR A 58 -0.05 -6.21 -5.16
N PRO A 59 -0.47 -5.41 -4.16
CA PRO A 59 -1.88 -5.33 -3.78
C PRO A 59 -2.71 -4.65 -4.86
N SER A 60 -3.99 -4.92 -4.88
CA SER A 60 -4.97 -4.38 -5.83
C SER A 60 -4.76 -4.79 -7.28
N ALA A 61 -5.81 -5.26 -7.93
CA ALA A 61 -5.78 -5.62 -9.35
C ALA A 61 -5.46 -4.43 -10.27
N THR A 62 -5.68 -3.19 -9.80
CA THR A 62 -5.36 -1.95 -10.51
C THR A 62 -3.95 -1.42 -10.23
N LEU A 63 -3.17 -2.11 -9.39
CA LEU A 63 -1.84 -1.68 -8.94
C LEU A 63 -1.82 -0.30 -8.25
N ALA A 64 -2.94 0.10 -7.63
CA ALA A 64 -3.15 1.44 -7.06
C ALA A 64 -2.06 1.87 -6.06
N TYR A 65 -1.40 0.89 -5.43
CA TYR A 65 -0.33 1.11 -4.44
C TYR A 65 1.07 0.79 -4.98
N GLY A 66 1.21 0.37 -6.27
CA GLY A 66 2.46 -0.19 -6.77
C GLY A 66 2.88 -1.45 -6.03
N GLY A 67 4.17 -1.76 -6.01
CA GLY A 67 4.72 -2.92 -5.30
C GLY A 67 5.24 -2.59 -3.90
N VAL A 68 5.08 -3.53 -2.98
CA VAL A 68 5.67 -3.50 -1.64
C VAL A 68 6.51 -4.77 -1.47
N VAL A 69 7.68 -4.66 -0.89
CA VAL A 69 8.50 -5.81 -0.56
C VAL A 69 8.34 -6.16 0.91
N TYR A 70 7.94 -7.40 1.15
CA TYR A 70 8.07 -8.04 2.46
C TYR A 70 9.31 -8.91 2.50
N THR A 71 9.95 -9.00 3.65
CA THR A 71 10.97 -10.01 3.92
C THR A 71 10.29 -11.15 4.65
N VAL A 72 10.39 -12.37 4.13
CA VAL A 72 9.70 -13.54 4.71
C VAL A 72 10.68 -14.66 4.95
N LYS A 73 10.83 -15.09 6.19
CA LYS A 73 11.61 -16.28 6.56
C LYS A 73 10.68 -17.38 7.04
N PHE A 74 10.70 -18.50 6.33
CA PHE A 74 9.85 -19.66 6.63
C PHE A 74 10.56 -20.63 7.57
N ASP A 75 9.85 -21.09 8.59
CA ASP A 75 10.22 -22.19 9.46
C ASP A 75 9.31 -23.41 9.17
N SER A 76 9.24 -24.39 10.06
CA SER A 76 8.43 -25.61 9.89
C SER A 76 6.93 -25.32 9.75
N LEU A 77 6.40 -24.38 10.52
CA LEU A 77 4.98 -24.04 10.59
C LEU A 77 4.73 -22.54 10.47
N THR A 78 5.74 -21.72 10.73
CA THR A 78 5.60 -20.27 10.84
C THR A 78 6.42 -19.54 9.80
N ALA A 79 5.98 -18.31 9.49
CA ALA A 79 6.70 -17.34 8.70
C ALA A 79 6.94 -16.09 9.55
N ASN A 80 8.18 -15.65 9.63
CA ASN A 80 8.55 -14.37 10.19
C ASN A 80 8.54 -13.35 9.07
N VAL A 81 7.66 -12.35 9.15
CA VAL A 81 7.41 -11.35 8.11
C VAL A 81 7.88 -10.00 8.59
N GLY A 82 8.69 -9.33 7.78
CA GLY A 82 9.06 -7.93 7.92
C GLY A 82 8.59 -7.14 6.70
N CYS A 83 8.55 -5.82 6.78
CA CYS A 83 8.28 -4.95 5.63
C CYS A 83 9.50 -4.10 5.33
N SER A 84 9.94 -4.07 4.07
CA SER A 84 11.13 -3.32 3.65
C SER A 84 10.99 -1.79 3.78
N LEU A 85 9.77 -1.29 3.92
CA LEU A 85 9.48 0.14 4.10
C LEU A 85 9.19 0.52 5.57
N ILE A 86 9.26 -0.46 6.50
CA ILE A 86 9.07 -0.25 7.94
C ILE A 86 10.28 -0.84 8.65
N ALA A 87 11.13 0.04 9.20
CA ALA A 87 12.30 -0.42 9.93
C ALA A 87 11.90 -1.17 11.22
N ASP A 88 12.69 -2.20 11.55
CA ASP A 88 12.68 -2.91 12.84
C ASP A 88 11.31 -3.48 13.28
N SER A 89 10.40 -3.70 12.32
CA SER A 89 9.10 -4.32 12.58
C SER A 89 9.04 -5.69 11.90
N THR A 90 8.88 -6.73 12.70
CA THR A 90 8.63 -8.09 12.22
C THR A 90 7.51 -8.74 13.02
N GLU A 91 6.74 -9.59 12.35
CA GLU A 91 5.67 -10.35 12.97
C GLU A 91 5.69 -11.80 12.50
N THR A 92 5.45 -12.73 13.41
CA THR A 92 5.44 -14.15 13.11
C THR A 92 4.02 -14.68 13.11
N SER A 93 3.64 -15.37 12.03
CA SER A 93 2.33 -15.98 11.84
C SER A 93 2.45 -17.38 11.25
N TYR A 94 1.39 -18.18 11.34
CA TYR A 94 1.35 -19.49 10.69
C TYR A 94 1.14 -19.33 9.20
N TYR A 95 1.75 -20.24 8.42
CA TYR A 95 1.50 -20.39 7.00
C TYR A 95 1.17 -21.84 6.67
N ARG A 96 0.48 -22.06 5.56
CA ARG A 96 0.25 -23.40 5.01
C ARG A 96 0.55 -23.45 3.52
N LEU A 97 0.93 -24.63 3.08
CA LEU A 97 0.89 -25.03 1.68
C LEU A 97 -0.27 -25.98 1.49
N THR A 98 -1.22 -25.59 0.67
CA THR A 98 -2.47 -26.35 0.43
C THR A 98 -2.57 -26.74 -1.03
N ASN A 99 -3.51 -27.64 -1.31
CA ASN A 99 -3.91 -28.01 -2.66
C ASN A 99 -5.28 -27.38 -2.96
N ASP A 100 -5.31 -26.39 -3.84
CA ASP A 100 -6.54 -25.80 -4.36
C ASP A 100 -6.37 -25.52 -5.85
N ASN A 101 -6.61 -26.55 -6.68
CA ASN A 101 -6.33 -26.56 -8.12
C ASN A 101 -4.86 -26.23 -8.46
N GLY A 102 -3.93 -26.60 -7.58
CA GLY A 102 -2.51 -26.33 -7.64
C GLY A 102 -1.94 -26.07 -6.24
N PRO A 103 -0.61 -25.91 -6.12
CA PRO A 103 0.01 -25.58 -4.85
C PRO A 103 -0.29 -24.12 -4.49
N VAL A 104 -0.84 -23.90 -3.29
CA VAL A 104 -1.18 -22.56 -2.77
C VAL A 104 -0.43 -22.31 -1.48
N LEU A 105 0.27 -21.21 -1.41
CA LEU A 105 0.84 -20.64 -0.18
C LEU A 105 -0.20 -19.71 0.44
N THR A 106 -0.58 -19.98 1.69
CA THR A 106 -1.54 -19.16 2.43
C THR A 106 -1.02 -18.79 3.80
N PHE A 107 -1.32 -17.57 4.24
CA PHE A 107 -1.02 -17.05 5.56
C PHE A 107 -2.32 -17.02 6.37
N ASP A 108 -2.58 -18.11 7.09
CA ASP A 108 -3.88 -18.37 7.73
C ASP A 108 -4.15 -17.58 8.99
N THR A 109 -3.11 -17.20 9.71
CA THR A 109 -3.27 -16.40 10.91
C THR A 109 -2.94 -14.95 10.62
N TYR A 110 -3.68 -14.08 11.28
CA TYR A 110 -3.51 -12.65 11.10
C TYR A 110 -2.06 -12.22 11.35
N ASN A 111 -1.56 -11.43 10.44
CA ASN A 111 -0.25 -10.78 10.49
C ASN A 111 -0.45 -9.34 10.05
N SER A 112 -0.23 -8.38 10.93
CA SER A 112 -0.58 -6.98 10.69
C SER A 112 0.16 -6.37 9.51
N LEU A 113 1.36 -6.87 9.19
CA LEU A 113 2.15 -6.41 8.04
C LEU A 113 1.60 -6.97 6.74
N LEU A 114 1.47 -8.29 6.64
CA LEU A 114 1.07 -8.96 5.40
C LEU A 114 -0.41 -8.72 5.07
N HIS A 115 -1.28 -8.73 6.11
CA HIS A 115 -2.72 -8.50 5.94
C HIS A 115 -3.10 -7.02 5.86
N TYR A 116 -2.14 -6.10 5.93
CA TYR A 116 -2.38 -4.67 5.88
C TYR A 116 -3.29 -4.23 4.71
N PHE A 117 -3.06 -4.77 3.52
CA PHE A 117 -3.86 -4.46 2.33
C PHE A 117 -5.11 -5.33 2.18
N SER A 118 -5.26 -6.41 2.95
CA SER A 118 -6.36 -7.37 2.83
C SER A 118 -7.37 -7.30 3.96
N THR A 119 -7.12 -6.50 5.00
CA THR A 119 -8.00 -6.36 6.15
C THR A 119 -8.97 -5.20 5.94
N PRO A 120 -10.29 -5.45 5.89
CA PRO A 120 -11.31 -4.40 5.85
C PRO A 120 -11.27 -3.55 7.11
N ASN A 121 -11.63 -2.27 6.97
CA ASN A 121 -11.87 -1.37 8.08
C ASN A 121 -13.22 -0.63 7.86
N SER A 122 -13.58 0.25 8.79
CA SER A 122 -14.87 0.97 8.73
C SER A 122 -15.02 1.87 7.50
N ASP A 123 -13.92 2.37 6.96
CA ASP A 123 -13.90 3.32 5.85
C ASP A 123 -13.62 2.63 4.51
N GLU A 124 -13.04 1.42 4.56
CA GLU A 124 -12.66 0.62 3.40
C GLU A 124 -13.22 -0.81 3.54
N TYR A 125 -14.50 -0.96 3.27
CA TYR A 125 -15.23 -2.22 3.42
C TYR A 125 -14.63 -3.39 2.60
N GLU A 126 -14.10 -3.11 1.41
CA GLU A 126 -13.42 -4.09 0.55
C GLU A 126 -11.92 -4.20 0.83
N ALA A 127 -11.43 -3.57 1.91
CA ALA A 127 -10.02 -3.38 2.18
C ALA A 127 -9.32 -2.64 1.02
N LYS A 128 -7.98 -2.77 0.96
CA LYS A 128 -7.15 -2.14 -0.09
C LYS A 128 -6.90 -3.08 -1.29
N GLY A 129 -7.72 -4.13 -1.43
CA GLY A 129 -7.61 -5.10 -2.51
C GLY A 129 -6.44 -6.08 -2.37
N GLY A 130 -5.93 -6.27 -1.15
CA GLY A 130 -4.81 -7.18 -0.89
C GLY A 130 -5.17 -8.66 -0.89
N GLU A 131 -4.14 -9.49 -0.79
CA GLU A 131 -4.18 -10.95 -0.84
C GLU A 131 -3.43 -11.55 0.35
N PHE A 132 -3.82 -12.75 0.72
CA PHE A 132 -3.07 -13.60 1.67
C PHE A 132 -3.02 -15.06 1.20
N GLU A 133 -3.54 -15.35 0.00
CA GLU A 133 -3.48 -16.64 -0.68
C GLU A 133 -2.82 -16.48 -2.05
N PHE A 134 -1.77 -17.27 -2.30
CA PHE A 134 -0.92 -17.15 -3.48
C PHE A 134 -0.76 -18.51 -4.15
N VAL A 135 -1.15 -18.63 -5.41
CA VAL A 135 -0.92 -19.83 -6.20
C VAL A 135 0.54 -19.83 -6.65
N ILE A 136 1.23 -20.95 -6.40
CA ILE A 136 2.61 -21.14 -6.83
C ILE A 136 2.59 -21.59 -8.29
N ASP A 137 3.21 -20.78 -9.16
CA ASP A 137 3.31 -21.03 -10.60
C ASP A 137 4.58 -21.81 -10.96
N SER A 138 5.72 -21.37 -10.41
CA SER A 138 7.00 -22.03 -10.63
C SER A 138 7.91 -21.95 -9.40
N ILE A 139 8.80 -22.92 -9.26
CA ILE A 139 9.71 -23.05 -8.13
C ILE A 139 11.13 -23.29 -8.67
N ALA A 140 12.03 -22.36 -8.34
CA ALA A 140 13.48 -22.53 -8.49
C ALA A 140 14.17 -22.21 -7.16
N ASP A 141 15.45 -22.55 -7.00
CA ASP A 141 16.18 -22.42 -5.74
C ASP A 141 16.27 -20.96 -5.23
N ASP A 142 16.30 -19.99 -6.15
CA ASP A 142 16.47 -18.57 -5.87
C ASP A 142 15.25 -17.71 -6.24
N LEU A 143 14.25 -18.30 -6.93
CA LEU A 143 13.08 -17.60 -7.44
C LEU A 143 11.84 -18.51 -7.41
N ILE A 144 10.81 -18.06 -6.70
CA ILE A 144 9.47 -18.68 -6.77
C ILE A 144 8.52 -17.65 -7.38
N THR A 145 7.82 -18.03 -8.45
CA THR A 145 6.79 -17.19 -9.06
C THR A 145 5.44 -17.56 -8.47
N LEU A 146 4.70 -16.53 -8.06
CA LEU A 146 3.38 -16.63 -7.48
C LEU A 146 2.40 -15.75 -8.23
N TYR A 147 1.11 -16.02 -8.08
CA TYR A 147 0.09 -15.04 -8.41
C TYR A 147 -1.01 -15.02 -7.34
N GLY A 148 -1.55 -13.84 -7.09
CA GLY A 148 -2.65 -13.66 -6.14
C GLY A 148 -3.89 -14.44 -6.61
N LYS A 149 -4.53 -15.13 -5.69
CA LYS A 149 -5.71 -15.96 -6.02
C LYS A 149 -6.89 -15.09 -6.48
N LYS A 150 -7.04 -13.91 -5.88
CA LYS A 150 -8.10 -12.93 -6.15
C LYS A 150 -7.69 -11.94 -7.25
N THR A 151 -6.55 -11.29 -7.10
CA THR A 151 -6.11 -10.19 -7.99
C THR A 151 -5.49 -10.68 -9.29
N ARG A 152 -4.95 -11.90 -9.31
CA ARG A 152 -4.16 -12.47 -10.42
C ARG A 152 -2.86 -11.71 -10.71
N ASN A 153 -2.45 -10.81 -9.85
CA ASN A 153 -1.16 -10.15 -9.98
C ASN A 153 -0.03 -11.15 -9.82
N THR A 154 0.96 -11.08 -10.72
CA THR A 154 2.18 -11.88 -10.59
C THR A 154 3.04 -11.30 -9.47
N MET A 155 3.55 -12.16 -8.62
CA MET A 155 4.37 -11.83 -7.48
C MET A 155 5.58 -12.76 -7.42
N TYR A 156 6.63 -12.37 -6.73
CA TYR A 156 7.88 -13.13 -6.71
C TYR A 156 8.41 -13.25 -5.28
N LEU A 157 8.89 -14.45 -4.94
CA LEU A 157 9.78 -14.65 -3.82
C LEU A 157 11.19 -14.83 -4.38
N ARG A 158 12.09 -13.88 -4.10
CA ARG A 158 13.51 -13.94 -4.46
C ARG A 158 14.33 -14.20 -3.21
N ARG A 159 15.30 -15.09 -3.33
CA ARG A 159 16.17 -15.43 -2.19
C ARG A 159 16.97 -14.22 -1.74
N LEU A 160 16.87 -13.88 -0.46
CA LEU A 160 17.70 -12.83 0.14
C LEU A 160 19.15 -13.31 0.30
N THR A 161 20.08 -12.40 -0.01
CA THR A 161 21.52 -12.60 0.15
C THR A 161 22.10 -11.91 1.37
N ALA A 162 21.30 -11.11 2.08
CA ALA A 162 21.66 -10.36 3.27
C ALA A 162 20.52 -10.42 4.31
N ALA A 163 20.83 -10.02 5.54
CA ALA A 163 19.85 -10.00 6.61
C ALA A 163 18.65 -9.08 6.29
N PRO A 164 17.40 -9.49 6.65
CA PRO A 164 16.20 -8.69 6.39
C PRO A 164 16.27 -7.25 6.88
N SER A 165 16.89 -7.02 8.06
CA SER A 165 17.05 -5.66 8.60
C SER A 165 18.00 -4.79 7.79
N GLU A 166 19.05 -5.37 7.21
CA GLU A 166 19.96 -4.66 6.32
C GLU A 166 19.27 -4.31 4.99
N TYR A 167 18.55 -5.29 4.43
CA TYR A 167 17.73 -5.08 3.24
C TYR A 167 16.73 -3.93 3.43
N ALA A 168 15.98 -3.95 4.55
CA ALA A 168 15.00 -2.90 4.84
C ALA A 168 15.64 -1.52 4.99
N LYS A 169 16.77 -1.39 5.71
CA LYS A 169 17.48 -0.12 5.86
C LYS A 169 17.92 0.46 4.52
N LYS A 170 18.46 -0.36 3.63
CA LYS A 170 18.85 0.06 2.28
C LYS A 170 17.63 0.47 1.44
N THR A 171 16.54 -0.32 1.48
CA THR A 171 15.30 -0.02 0.76
C THR A 171 14.68 1.31 1.23
N ILE A 172 14.65 1.57 2.53
CA ILE A 172 14.19 2.85 3.08
C ILE A 172 15.07 3.99 2.58
N SER A 173 16.39 3.80 2.58
CA SER A 173 17.30 4.83 2.04
C SER A 173 17.04 5.13 0.58
N ILE A 174 16.80 4.11 -0.26
CA ILE A 174 16.41 4.31 -1.67
C ILE A 174 15.09 5.07 -1.77
N PHE A 175 14.09 4.69 -0.99
CA PHE A 175 12.79 5.36 -0.94
C PHE A 175 12.93 6.84 -0.55
N ASP A 176 13.70 7.11 0.50
CA ASP A 176 13.86 8.45 1.07
C ASP A 176 14.64 9.41 0.14
N HIS A 177 15.49 8.86 -0.74
CA HIS A 177 16.26 9.62 -1.72
C HIS A 177 15.70 9.52 -3.16
N PHE A 178 14.49 8.97 -3.32
CA PHE A 178 13.95 8.81 -4.66
C PHE A 178 13.65 10.17 -5.32
N VAL A 179 13.73 10.18 -6.65
CA VAL A 179 13.71 11.41 -7.45
C VAL A 179 12.29 11.84 -7.84
N ASP A 180 12.11 13.12 -8.14
CA ASP A 180 10.85 13.69 -8.63
C ASP A 180 10.51 13.22 -10.05
N SER A 181 11.53 13.19 -10.91
CA SER A 181 11.37 12.78 -12.30
C SER A 181 12.64 12.15 -12.84
N ILE A 182 12.52 11.46 -13.96
CA ILE A 182 13.63 10.82 -14.68
C ILE A 182 13.66 11.26 -16.12
N ARG A 183 14.85 11.31 -16.73
CA ARG A 183 15.04 11.54 -18.15
C ARG A 183 16.24 10.77 -18.67
N GLY A 184 16.22 10.43 -19.94
CA GLY A 184 17.33 9.74 -20.58
C GLY A 184 16.94 9.08 -21.87
N THR A 185 17.63 7.99 -22.21
CA THR A 185 17.38 7.23 -23.43
C THR A 185 17.29 5.74 -23.10
N ILE A 186 16.24 5.09 -23.57
CA ILE A 186 16.09 3.62 -23.57
C ILE A 186 16.16 3.14 -25.01
N GLY A 187 17.18 2.32 -25.33
CA GLY A 187 17.44 1.94 -26.71
C GLY A 187 17.72 3.15 -27.58
N THR A 188 16.87 3.41 -28.58
CA THR A 188 16.98 4.56 -29.48
C THR A 188 16.05 5.72 -29.14
N ALA A 189 15.22 5.59 -28.10
CA ALA A 189 14.15 6.52 -27.79
C ALA A 189 14.47 7.37 -26.54
N ALA A 190 14.35 8.68 -26.66
CA ALA A 190 14.39 9.59 -25.54
C ALA A 190 13.11 9.42 -24.69
N ILE A 191 13.26 9.48 -23.37
CA ILE A 191 12.17 9.39 -22.41
C ILE A 191 12.25 10.49 -21.35
N GLU A 192 11.09 10.89 -20.90
CA GLU A 192 10.89 11.66 -19.68
C GLU A 192 9.84 10.96 -18.81
N GLY A 193 10.05 10.91 -17.50
CA GLY A 193 9.13 10.23 -16.59
C GLY A 193 8.89 11.04 -15.33
N LYS A 194 7.62 11.23 -14.94
CA LYS A 194 7.24 11.82 -13.65
C LYS A 194 7.03 10.70 -12.65
N CYS A 195 7.74 10.76 -11.52
CA CYS A 195 7.68 9.75 -10.48
C CYS A 195 6.60 10.09 -9.43
N ASN A 196 5.89 9.05 -8.99
CA ASN A 196 5.03 9.13 -7.81
C ASN A 196 5.56 8.14 -6.76
N PRO A 197 6.34 8.58 -5.78
CA PRO A 197 7.02 7.70 -4.83
C PRO A 197 6.06 6.94 -3.92
N THR A 198 4.91 7.54 -3.60
CA THR A 198 3.94 6.96 -2.67
C THR A 198 3.04 5.92 -3.35
N ARG A 199 2.70 6.14 -4.63
CA ARG A 199 1.99 5.15 -5.45
C ARG A 199 2.92 4.17 -6.15
N ARG A 200 4.23 4.41 -6.05
CA ARG A 200 5.27 3.59 -6.70
C ARG A 200 4.96 3.38 -8.18
N SER A 201 4.75 4.50 -8.86
CA SER A 201 4.49 4.54 -10.30
C SER A 201 5.31 5.64 -10.97
N ILE A 202 5.58 5.47 -12.27
CA ILE A 202 6.23 6.46 -13.12
C ILE A 202 5.38 6.62 -14.37
N ASN A 203 4.95 7.84 -14.64
CA ASN A 203 4.32 8.17 -15.93
C ASN A 203 5.43 8.57 -16.91
N ILE A 204 5.73 7.69 -17.86
CA ILE A 204 6.82 7.86 -18.83
C ILE A 204 6.25 8.31 -20.17
N VAL A 205 6.82 9.37 -20.73
CA VAL A 205 6.53 9.87 -22.08
C VAL A 205 7.70 9.59 -23.00
N SER A 206 7.42 9.04 -24.18
CA SER A 206 8.41 8.82 -25.25
C SER A 206 7.78 9.19 -26.59
N GLY A 207 8.16 10.34 -27.13
CA GLY A 207 7.54 10.88 -28.35
C GLY A 207 6.05 11.20 -28.13
N ARG A 208 5.16 10.39 -28.72
CA ARG A 208 3.69 10.50 -28.55
C ARG A 208 3.11 9.45 -27.63
N ASP A 209 3.92 8.51 -27.20
CA ASP A 209 3.49 7.38 -26.37
C ASP A 209 3.65 7.72 -24.89
N THR A 210 2.70 7.25 -24.08
CA THR A 210 2.69 7.39 -22.63
C THR A 210 2.55 6.01 -22.00
N PHE A 211 3.37 5.74 -20.97
CA PHE A 211 3.38 4.50 -20.23
C PHE A 211 3.19 4.79 -18.74
N ASP A 212 2.18 4.19 -18.13
CA ASP A 212 2.04 4.17 -16.67
C ASP A 212 2.69 2.91 -16.13
N VAL A 213 3.82 3.07 -15.45
CA VAL A 213 4.71 1.98 -15.05
C VAL A 213 4.74 1.90 -13.53
N HIS A 214 4.30 0.76 -13.00
CA HIS A 214 4.37 0.48 -11.56
C HIS A 214 5.67 -0.23 -11.21
N TYR A 215 6.16 0.01 -10.01
CA TYR A 215 7.42 -0.57 -9.53
C TYR A 215 7.36 -0.89 -8.03
N THR A 216 8.36 -1.62 -7.57
CA THR A 216 8.70 -1.76 -6.15
C THR A 216 10.09 -1.22 -5.88
N TYR A 217 10.33 -0.78 -4.64
CA TYR A 217 11.67 -0.45 -4.17
C TYR A 217 12.41 -1.72 -3.79
N THR A 218 13.71 -1.76 -4.09
CA THR A 218 14.64 -2.80 -3.66
C THR A 218 15.75 -2.18 -2.83
N ASP A 219 16.62 -2.98 -2.27
CA ASP A 219 17.80 -2.50 -1.52
C ASP A 219 18.85 -1.79 -2.37
N GLN A 220 18.68 -1.79 -3.71
CA GLN A 220 19.61 -1.15 -4.65
C GLN A 220 18.95 -0.05 -5.48
N GLY A 221 17.62 -0.03 -5.60
CA GLY A 221 16.92 0.91 -6.46
C GLY A 221 15.46 0.54 -6.64
N ILE A 222 15.02 0.32 -7.89
CA ILE A 222 13.64 -0.04 -8.22
C ILE A 222 13.58 -1.23 -9.17
N ARG A 223 12.48 -1.98 -9.09
CA ARG A 223 12.15 -3.01 -10.07
C ARG A 223 10.73 -2.80 -10.60
N LEU A 224 10.61 -2.67 -11.92
CA LEU A 224 9.31 -2.49 -12.58
C LEU A 224 8.48 -3.78 -12.48
N TYR A 225 7.19 -3.64 -12.31
CA TYR A 225 6.24 -4.76 -12.25
C TYR A 225 6.34 -5.65 -13.49
N ARG A 226 6.48 -5.04 -14.66
CA ARG A 226 6.69 -5.74 -15.92
C ARG A 226 7.83 -5.10 -16.70
N PRO A 227 8.55 -5.87 -17.53
CA PRO A 227 9.54 -5.29 -18.42
C PRO A 227 8.93 -4.22 -19.33
N LEU A 228 9.55 -3.04 -19.36
CA LEU A 228 9.18 -1.94 -20.23
C LEU A 228 10.00 -2.02 -21.52
N ARG A 229 9.33 -2.07 -22.67
CA ARG A 229 9.97 -2.09 -23.99
C ARG A 229 9.81 -0.76 -24.69
N ILE A 230 10.92 -0.06 -24.90
CA ILE A 230 10.98 1.22 -25.61
C ILE A 230 12.25 1.23 -26.47
N GLY A 231 12.19 1.81 -27.67
CA GLY A 231 13.35 1.99 -28.53
C GLY A 231 14.11 0.71 -28.89
N GLY A 232 13.41 -0.43 -28.91
CA GLY A 232 13.99 -1.75 -29.19
C GLY A 232 14.68 -2.41 -28.00
N THR A 233 14.73 -1.77 -26.85
CA THR A 233 15.35 -2.28 -25.62
C THR A 233 14.29 -2.59 -24.55
N SER A 234 14.51 -3.66 -23.79
CA SER A 234 13.68 -4.05 -22.65
C SER A 234 14.42 -3.78 -21.35
N VAL A 235 13.77 -3.08 -20.42
CA VAL A 235 14.34 -2.74 -19.11
C VAL A 235 13.35 -3.06 -17.99
N GLN A 236 13.84 -3.51 -16.84
CA GLN A 236 13.00 -3.82 -15.69
C GLN A 236 13.63 -3.41 -14.35
N THR A 237 14.91 -3.68 -14.14
CA THR A 237 15.59 -3.46 -12.86
C THR A 237 16.60 -2.33 -12.96
N PHE A 238 16.54 -1.41 -12.02
CA PHE A 238 17.47 -0.27 -11.96
C PHE A 238 18.09 -0.16 -10.58
N SER A 239 19.39 0.03 -10.52
CA SER A 239 20.08 0.52 -9.33
C SER A 239 20.04 2.05 -9.30
N LEU A 240 19.92 2.66 -8.11
CA LEU A 240 19.95 4.09 -7.90
C LEU A 240 21.24 4.47 -7.16
N ASP A 241 22.05 5.30 -7.79
CA ASP A 241 23.10 6.06 -7.10
C ASP A 241 22.48 7.34 -6.54
N THR A 242 22.33 7.38 -5.22
CA THR A 242 21.70 8.49 -4.49
C THR A 242 22.52 9.76 -4.48
N LEU A 243 23.84 9.69 -4.73
CA LEU A 243 24.72 10.85 -4.79
C LEU A 243 24.60 11.58 -6.14
N SER A 244 24.59 10.84 -7.23
CA SER A 244 24.45 11.39 -8.58
C SER A 244 22.99 11.43 -9.08
N ASN A 245 22.05 10.85 -8.33
CA ASN A 245 20.66 10.63 -8.74
C ASN A 245 20.56 9.88 -10.09
N THR A 246 21.43 8.91 -10.33
CA THR A 246 21.47 8.17 -11.58
C THR A 246 20.87 6.78 -11.40
N LEU A 247 19.88 6.44 -12.21
CA LEU A 247 19.34 5.09 -12.31
C LEU A 247 20.05 4.35 -13.43
N THR A 248 20.69 3.23 -13.13
CA THR A 248 21.38 2.36 -14.10
C THR A 248 20.65 1.03 -14.20
N CYS A 249 20.29 0.65 -15.43
CA CYS A 249 19.65 -0.65 -15.67
C CYS A 249 20.65 -1.78 -15.39
N THR A 250 20.20 -2.78 -14.63
CA THR A 250 21.01 -3.95 -14.26
C THR A 250 20.64 -5.21 -15.02
N ASP A 251 19.63 -5.12 -15.92
CA ASP A 251 19.20 -6.26 -16.71
C ASP A 251 20.23 -6.66 -17.75
N GLN A 252 20.31 -7.96 -18.03
CA GLN A 252 21.23 -8.49 -19.02
C GLN A 252 20.94 -7.90 -20.41
N GLY A 253 21.96 -7.33 -21.03
CA GLY A 253 21.86 -6.69 -22.36
C GLY A 253 21.35 -5.26 -22.34
N ALA A 254 20.98 -4.70 -21.19
CA ALA A 254 20.51 -3.32 -21.03
C ALA A 254 21.36 -2.49 -20.03
N GLY A 255 22.49 -2.99 -19.56
CA GLY A 255 23.33 -2.33 -18.56
C GLY A 255 23.98 -1.00 -18.99
N ASN A 256 23.84 -0.61 -20.25
CA ASN A 256 24.24 0.70 -20.76
C ASN A 256 23.11 1.75 -20.68
N VAL A 257 21.90 1.36 -20.28
CA VAL A 257 20.78 2.29 -20.10
C VAL A 257 20.96 2.98 -18.76
N THR A 258 21.15 4.29 -18.81
CA THR A 258 21.21 5.16 -17.64
C THR A 258 20.18 6.27 -17.77
N LEU A 259 19.46 6.52 -16.69
CA LEU A 259 18.47 7.58 -16.61
C LEU A 259 18.89 8.57 -15.52
N GLN A 260 18.91 9.85 -15.87
CA GLN A 260 19.19 10.90 -14.92
C GLN A 260 17.95 11.21 -14.12
N GLY A 261 18.02 11.01 -12.81
CA GLY A 261 17.00 11.46 -11.87
C GLY A 261 17.13 12.95 -11.61
N ILE A 262 15.99 13.61 -11.55
CA ILE A 262 15.86 15.03 -11.21
C ILE A 262 15.29 15.08 -9.80
N PRO A 263 16.03 15.62 -8.82
CA PRO A 263 15.54 15.73 -7.46
C PRO A 263 14.37 16.72 -7.38
N TYR A 264 13.63 16.65 -6.29
CA TYR A 264 12.59 17.65 -6.01
C TYR A 264 13.20 19.06 -5.96
N ALA A 265 12.44 20.04 -6.44
CA ALA A 265 12.85 21.42 -6.35
C ALA A 265 13.10 21.82 -4.87
N SER A 266 14.06 22.71 -4.60
CA SER A 266 14.48 23.07 -3.24
C SER A 266 13.35 23.66 -2.37
N ASN A 267 12.31 24.22 -3.00
CA ASN A 267 11.11 24.72 -2.33
C ASN A 267 9.99 23.67 -2.16
N VAL A 268 10.21 22.45 -2.69
CA VAL A 268 9.28 21.33 -2.60
C VAL A 268 9.84 20.30 -1.63
N MET A 269 9.08 19.99 -0.59
CA MET A 269 9.45 18.93 0.34
C MET A 269 9.02 17.58 -0.22
N SER A 270 10.01 16.76 -0.55
CA SER A 270 9.73 15.37 -0.90
C SER A 270 9.21 14.60 0.32
N TYR A 271 8.32 13.64 0.08
CA TYR A 271 8.06 12.60 1.07
C TYR A 271 9.38 11.79 1.26
N PRO A 272 9.89 11.52 2.42
CA PRO A 272 9.32 11.63 3.78
C PRO A 272 9.91 12.79 4.63
N ARG A 273 10.41 13.84 4.03
CA ARG A 273 11.14 14.93 4.73
C ARG A 273 10.30 15.68 5.77
N TYR A 274 8.99 15.42 5.83
CA TYR A 274 8.12 16.01 6.86
C TYR A 274 8.19 15.29 8.21
N GLU A 275 8.90 14.19 8.33
CA GLU A 275 9.11 13.51 9.61
C GLU A 275 9.82 14.42 10.59
N ALA A 276 9.14 14.85 11.62
CA ALA A 276 9.68 15.72 12.67
C ALA A 276 8.65 15.94 13.79
N ASP A 277 9.12 16.56 14.87
CA ASP A 277 8.27 17.18 15.87
C ASP A 277 7.82 18.57 15.40
N TYR A 278 6.56 18.90 15.69
CA TYR A 278 5.97 20.20 15.38
C TYR A 278 5.29 20.81 16.61
N ALA A 279 5.33 22.13 16.68
CA ALA A 279 4.47 22.91 17.53
C ALA A 279 3.25 23.36 16.72
N MET A 280 2.08 22.81 17.03
CA MET A 280 0.80 23.17 16.42
C MET A 280 0.23 24.37 17.19
N ILE A 281 0.10 25.50 16.50
CA ILE A 281 -0.42 26.76 17.08
C ILE A 281 -1.87 26.92 16.69
N TYR A 282 -2.75 27.11 17.65
CA TYR A 282 -4.20 27.26 17.46
C TYR A 282 -4.81 28.26 18.45
N GLY A 283 -6.10 28.51 18.38
CA GLY A 283 -6.80 29.41 19.28
C GLY A 283 -6.21 30.81 19.34
N THR A 284 -6.07 31.37 20.52
CA THR A 284 -5.46 32.68 20.74
C THR A 284 -3.95 32.64 20.51
N ASN A 285 -3.25 31.63 20.93
CA ASN A 285 -1.86 31.20 20.66
C ASN A 285 -1.53 29.96 21.51
N ASP A 286 -2.51 29.09 21.70
CA ASP A 286 -2.31 27.83 22.37
C ASP A 286 -1.40 26.93 21.55
N THR A 287 -0.71 26.02 22.21
CA THR A 287 0.28 25.16 21.55
C THR A 287 0.07 23.71 21.97
N ALA A 288 -0.11 22.85 20.97
CA ALA A 288 0.03 21.41 21.12
C ALA A 288 1.29 20.92 20.43
N TYR A 289 1.91 19.87 20.95
CA TYR A 289 3.08 19.25 20.34
C TYR A 289 2.68 17.96 19.66
N VAL A 290 3.03 17.84 18.39
CA VAL A 290 2.71 16.67 17.59
C VAL A 290 3.95 16.17 16.87
N HIS A 291 3.98 14.87 16.57
CA HIS A 291 5.01 14.22 15.77
C HIS A 291 4.39 13.73 14.46
N LEU A 292 4.99 14.06 13.33
CA LEU A 292 4.61 13.51 12.03
C LEU A 292 5.51 12.33 11.70
N LYS A 293 4.94 11.13 11.67
CA LYS A 293 5.61 9.87 11.34
C LYS A 293 5.19 9.41 9.95
N PRO A 294 6.11 9.12 9.01
CA PRO A 294 5.74 8.64 7.69
C PRO A 294 5.18 7.21 7.72
N ASN A 295 4.07 6.99 7.05
CA ASN A 295 3.57 5.67 6.68
C ASN A 295 3.90 5.40 5.21
N ARG A 296 5.07 4.81 4.97
CA ARG A 296 5.60 4.58 3.62
C ARG A 296 4.81 3.56 2.81
N LEU A 297 3.96 2.74 3.45
CA LEU A 297 3.10 1.79 2.74
C LEU A 297 2.03 2.49 1.92
N GLU A 298 1.45 3.55 2.46
CA GLU A 298 0.37 4.31 1.82
C GLU A 298 0.82 5.67 1.27
N GLY A 299 1.99 6.14 1.67
CA GLY A 299 2.42 7.50 1.38
C GLY A 299 1.63 8.55 2.17
N THR A 300 1.26 8.20 3.40
CA THR A 300 0.57 9.08 4.33
C THR A 300 1.48 9.43 5.50
N TYR A 301 1.04 10.34 6.34
CA TYR A 301 1.67 10.63 7.63
C TYR A 301 0.71 10.32 8.77
N ILE A 302 1.27 9.83 9.86
CA ILE A 302 0.56 9.66 11.12
C ILE A 302 0.96 10.82 12.01
N MET A 303 -0.01 11.64 12.42
CA MET A 303 0.19 12.71 13.40
C MET A 303 -0.09 12.16 14.77
N GLN A 304 0.94 12.05 15.58
CA GLN A 304 0.91 11.56 16.95
C GLN A 304 1.01 12.70 17.95
N GLY A 305 0.57 12.48 19.19
CA GLY A 305 0.74 13.42 20.30
C GLY A 305 -0.40 14.42 20.47
N LEU A 306 -1.38 14.46 19.55
CA LEU A 306 -2.58 15.26 19.73
C LEU A 306 -3.49 14.64 20.78
N SER A 307 -3.53 13.35 20.84
CA SER A 307 -4.24 12.51 21.80
C SER A 307 -3.33 11.39 22.30
N PRO A 308 -3.43 10.96 23.56
CA PRO A 308 -2.69 9.79 24.05
C PRO A 308 -3.22 8.45 23.49
N LYS A 309 -4.42 8.45 22.88
CA LYS A 309 -5.10 7.24 22.41
C LYS A 309 -5.28 7.18 20.90
N TYR A 310 -5.37 8.33 20.25
CA TYR A 310 -5.78 8.40 18.85
C TYR A 310 -4.79 9.20 18.03
N ASP A 311 -4.41 8.65 16.91
CA ASP A 311 -3.56 9.29 15.92
C ASP A 311 -4.41 9.79 14.74
N LEU A 312 -3.93 10.82 14.04
CA LEU A 312 -4.56 11.31 12.82
C LEU A 312 -3.73 10.92 11.61
N VAL A 313 -4.39 10.59 10.52
CA VAL A 313 -3.75 10.31 9.23
C VAL A 313 -3.83 11.53 8.33
N LEU A 314 -2.68 11.97 7.82
CA LEU A 314 -2.56 13.03 6.82
C LEU A 314 -2.16 12.43 5.50
N ARG A 315 -2.86 12.78 4.42
CA ARG A 315 -2.52 12.34 3.06
C ARG A 315 -1.50 13.31 2.45
N TYR A 316 -0.42 12.76 1.93
CA TYR A 316 0.57 13.52 1.16
C TYR A 316 0.12 13.66 -0.29
N ASP A 317 0.14 14.88 -0.79
CA ASP A 317 -0.12 15.18 -2.19
C ASP A 317 1.22 15.36 -2.92
N ALA A 318 1.57 14.43 -3.80
CA ALA A 318 2.84 14.42 -4.50
C ALA A 318 2.99 15.56 -5.53
N GLU A 319 1.88 16.14 -6.00
CA GLU A 319 1.90 17.23 -6.99
C GLU A 319 2.16 18.59 -6.33
N SER A 320 1.47 18.86 -5.22
CA SER A 320 1.60 20.12 -4.48
C SER A 320 2.58 20.05 -3.31
N SER A 321 2.97 18.85 -2.89
CA SER A 321 3.75 18.58 -1.66
C SER A 321 3.03 19.02 -0.38
N ASP A 322 1.73 19.14 -0.43
CA ASP A 322 0.91 19.50 0.72
C ASP A 322 0.52 18.25 1.52
N LEU A 323 0.20 18.47 2.79
CA LEU A 323 -0.47 17.46 3.62
C LEU A 323 -1.96 17.80 3.73
N LYS A 324 -2.82 16.81 3.51
CA LYS A 324 -4.28 16.93 3.61
C LYS A 324 -4.77 16.19 4.85
N LEU A 325 -5.42 16.91 5.75
CA LEU A 325 -6.06 16.39 6.94
C LEU A 325 -7.58 16.47 6.75
N GLY A 326 -8.22 15.33 6.50
CA GLY A 326 -9.67 15.22 6.29
C GLY A 326 -10.38 14.65 7.49
N ALA A 327 -11.72 14.70 7.47
CA ALA A 327 -12.55 13.97 8.40
C ALA A 327 -12.23 12.47 8.30
N GLN A 328 -12.12 11.80 9.44
CA GLN A 328 -11.71 10.39 9.50
C GLN A 328 -12.14 9.72 10.80
N VAL A 329 -12.37 8.42 10.70
CA VAL A 329 -12.49 7.56 11.90
C VAL A 329 -11.09 7.33 12.46
N ILE A 330 -10.90 7.59 13.74
CA ILE A 330 -9.59 7.47 14.39
C ILE A 330 -9.54 6.37 15.46
N GLY A 331 -10.66 5.75 15.76
CA GLY A 331 -10.73 4.67 16.73
C GLY A 331 -12.13 4.42 17.26
N THR A 332 -12.21 3.78 18.41
CA THR A 332 -13.48 3.48 19.08
C THR A 332 -13.42 3.90 20.56
N TYR A 333 -14.56 4.35 21.10
CA TYR A 333 -14.76 4.66 22.50
C TYR A 333 -16.08 4.06 22.96
N ASN A 334 -16.06 3.22 23.98
CA ASN A 334 -17.24 2.52 24.50
C ASN A 334 -18.07 1.82 23.40
N GLY A 335 -17.40 1.23 22.42
CA GLY A 335 -18.07 0.55 21.29
C GLY A 335 -18.55 1.46 20.16
N ASN A 336 -18.42 2.77 20.29
CA ASN A 336 -18.78 3.75 19.27
C ASN A 336 -17.53 4.25 18.53
N GLN A 337 -17.69 4.62 17.25
CA GLN A 337 -16.60 5.17 16.46
C GLN A 337 -16.25 6.60 16.95
N VAL A 338 -14.95 6.88 16.99
CA VAL A 338 -14.42 8.22 17.26
C VAL A 338 -13.94 8.83 15.95
N TYR A 339 -14.38 10.04 15.69
CA TYR A 339 -14.09 10.78 14.47
C TYR A 339 -13.24 12.01 14.79
N TRP A 340 -12.31 12.29 13.88
CA TRP A 340 -11.83 13.64 13.68
C TRP A 340 -12.68 14.31 12.61
N SER A 341 -13.18 15.49 12.87
CA SER A 341 -13.96 16.25 11.89
C SER A 341 -13.64 17.74 11.94
N THR A 342 -13.80 18.41 10.82
CA THR A 342 -13.84 19.86 10.78
C THR A 342 -15.21 20.35 11.18
N VAL A 343 -15.27 21.44 11.93
CA VAL A 343 -16.52 22.01 12.44
C VAL A 343 -16.59 23.49 12.15
N ASN A 344 -17.82 23.95 11.98
CA ASN A 344 -18.11 25.38 11.95
C ASN A 344 -18.34 25.87 13.37
N TYR A 345 -17.42 26.69 13.87
CA TYR A 345 -17.51 27.28 15.21
C TYR A 345 -17.85 28.76 15.12
N ARG A 346 -19.07 29.14 15.54
CA ARG A 346 -19.52 30.54 15.62
C ARG A 346 -19.99 30.86 17.04
N ASN A 347 -19.46 31.94 17.59
CA ASN A 347 -19.93 32.52 18.84
C ASN A 347 -20.04 31.54 20.03
N GLY A 348 -19.09 30.62 20.16
CA GLY A 348 -19.08 29.62 21.19
C GLY A 348 -20.02 28.43 20.97
N SER A 349 -20.61 28.32 19.76
CA SER A 349 -21.51 27.21 19.40
C SER A 349 -20.98 26.45 18.19
N ILE A 350 -21.02 25.14 18.27
CA ILE A 350 -20.71 24.24 17.14
C ILE A 350 -21.99 24.10 16.33
N SER A 351 -21.95 24.51 15.07
CA SER A 351 -23.04 24.30 14.12
C SER A 351 -22.53 23.53 12.90
N ASN A 352 -23.27 22.53 12.45
CA ASN A 352 -22.99 21.69 11.30
C ASN A 352 -21.66 20.91 11.42
N ILE A 353 -21.73 19.74 12.05
CA ILE A 353 -20.66 18.76 12.01
C ILE A 353 -20.70 18.12 10.61
N GLN A 354 -19.72 18.44 9.78
CA GLN A 354 -19.55 17.78 8.46
C GLN A 354 -18.58 16.63 8.62
N ILE A 355 -19.07 15.40 8.57
CA ILE A 355 -18.29 14.16 8.59
C ILE A 355 -17.85 13.77 7.16
N ALA A 356 -18.22 14.56 6.16
CA ALA A 356 -17.90 14.29 4.74
C ALA A 356 -16.49 14.76 4.38
N ASP A 357 -15.92 14.14 3.33
CA ASP A 357 -14.59 14.47 2.75
C ASP A 357 -14.38 15.96 2.39
N GLU A 358 -15.42 16.76 2.37
CA GLU A 358 -15.43 18.16 1.97
C GLU A 358 -14.78 19.12 2.98
N GLY A 359 -14.57 18.67 4.22
CA GLY A 359 -13.93 19.46 5.27
C GLY A 359 -12.43 19.18 5.41
N GLN A 360 -11.66 19.21 4.33
CA GLN A 360 -10.23 18.95 4.37
C GLN A 360 -9.42 20.21 4.65
N PHE A 361 -8.54 20.12 5.68
CA PHE A 361 -7.45 21.07 5.82
C PHE A 361 -6.32 20.69 4.87
N THR A 362 -5.90 21.61 4.04
CA THR A 362 -4.63 21.50 3.34
C THR A 362 -3.57 22.24 4.13
N LEU A 363 -2.54 21.52 4.56
CA LEU A 363 -1.37 22.08 5.23
C LEU A 363 -0.30 22.36 4.17
N HIS A 364 -0.16 23.63 3.81
CA HIS A 364 0.78 24.09 2.80
C HIS A 364 2.14 24.40 3.44
N TRP A 365 3.21 23.80 2.92
CA TRP A 365 4.58 24.05 3.36
C TRP A 365 5.17 25.28 2.71
N ASN A 366 5.74 26.20 3.50
CA ASN A 366 6.39 27.41 2.98
C ASN A 366 7.92 27.44 3.14
N GLY A 367 8.53 26.29 3.36
CA GLY A 367 9.97 26.16 3.59
C GLY A 367 10.38 26.09 5.07
N ASN A 368 9.49 26.42 6.02
CA ASN A 368 9.79 26.43 7.45
C ASN A 368 8.65 25.89 8.31
N ARG A 369 7.42 26.05 7.89
CA ARG A 369 6.22 25.63 8.63
C ARG A 369 5.08 25.33 7.69
N PHE A 370 4.10 24.57 8.17
CA PHE A 370 2.83 24.40 7.50
C PHE A 370 1.84 25.49 7.90
N TYR A 371 1.10 25.97 6.91
CA TYR A 371 -0.07 26.81 7.08
C TYR A 371 -1.32 26.09 6.61
N PRO A 372 -2.41 26.11 7.38
CA PRO A 372 -3.66 25.60 6.93
C PRO A 372 -4.23 26.48 5.83
N ARG A 373 -4.69 25.84 4.75
CA ARG A 373 -5.54 26.43 3.74
C ARG A 373 -6.83 25.62 3.72
N LEU A 374 -7.96 26.30 3.86
CA LEU A 374 -9.25 25.68 3.66
C LEU A 374 -9.51 25.58 2.17
N ASN A 375 -9.67 24.37 1.67
CA ASN A 375 -10.15 24.12 0.32
C ASN A 375 -11.68 24.03 0.36
N PHE A 376 -12.36 25.15 0.57
CA PHE A 376 -13.79 25.24 0.29
C PHE A 376 -13.98 25.83 -1.09
N THR A 377 -14.64 25.13 -1.98
CA THR A 377 -15.49 25.70 -2.99
C THR A 377 -16.74 26.18 -2.27
N ALA A 378 -16.64 27.31 -1.55
CA ALA A 378 -17.78 27.92 -0.89
C ALA A 378 -18.78 28.35 -1.98
N THR A 379 -19.87 27.65 -2.07
CA THR A 379 -21.01 28.05 -2.92
C THR A 379 -21.82 29.18 -2.28
N ASP A 380 -21.59 29.49 -0.99
CA ASP A 380 -22.22 30.58 -0.27
C ASP A 380 -21.17 31.53 0.34
N PRO A 381 -21.19 32.83 -0.01
CA PRO A 381 -20.31 33.84 0.60
C PRO A 381 -20.45 33.99 2.13
N LYS A 382 -21.51 33.45 2.73
CA LYS A 382 -21.70 33.41 4.19
C LYS A 382 -20.90 32.32 4.87
N GLU A 383 -20.42 31.34 4.13
CA GLU A 383 -19.55 30.24 4.64
C GLU A 383 -18.07 30.63 4.71
N SER A 384 -17.69 31.82 4.22
CA SER A 384 -16.33 32.36 4.32
C SER A 384 -15.82 32.59 5.75
N ASN A 385 -16.65 32.37 6.77
CA ASN A 385 -16.32 32.44 8.18
C ASN A 385 -16.13 31.06 8.83
N LEU A 386 -15.98 29.98 8.03
CA LEU A 386 -15.55 28.70 8.57
C LEU A 386 -14.18 28.86 9.18
N VAL A 387 -14.12 28.70 10.50
CA VAL A 387 -12.87 28.74 11.24
C VAL A 387 -12.15 27.43 10.99
N ASN A 388 -10.84 27.48 10.83
CA ASN A 388 -9.96 26.31 10.68
C ASN A 388 -9.94 25.49 11.98
N SER A 389 -11.03 24.83 12.28
CA SER A 389 -11.23 24.15 13.56
C SER A 389 -11.40 22.66 13.35
N GLY A 390 -10.80 21.87 14.20
CA GLY A 390 -10.94 20.42 14.24
C GLY A 390 -11.51 19.96 15.58
N LEU A 391 -12.34 18.95 15.56
CA LEU A 391 -13.01 18.41 16.73
C LEU A 391 -12.92 16.89 16.76
N LEU A 392 -12.62 16.35 17.91
CA LEU A 392 -12.76 14.92 18.20
C LEU A 392 -14.17 14.66 18.72
N ILE A 393 -14.92 13.85 18.01
CA ILE A 393 -16.30 13.49 18.37
C ILE A 393 -16.47 11.97 18.29
N TYR A 394 -17.44 11.45 19.05
CA TYR A 394 -17.95 10.10 18.83
C TYR A 394 -19.46 10.15 18.56
N LEU A 395 -19.91 9.26 17.67
CA LEU A 395 -21.32 9.12 17.35
C LEU A 395 -21.87 7.89 18.06
N TYR A 396 -23.04 8.03 18.68
CA TYR A 396 -23.76 6.95 19.34
C TYR A 396 -25.26 7.08 19.10
N HIS A 397 -26.00 6.00 19.30
CA HIS A 397 -27.45 6.06 19.34
C HIS A 397 -27.90 6.26 20.79
N ASP A 398 -28.75 7.26 21.00
CA ASP A 398 -29.39 7.50 22.31
C ASP A 398 -30.43 6.40 22.63
N ALA A 399 -31.07 6.49 23.76
CA ALA A 399 -32.09 5.52 24.23
C ALA A 399 -33.32 5.45 23.28
N GLU A 400 -33.56 6.49 22.52
CA GLU A 400 -34.63 6.64 21.54
C GLU A 400 -34.22 6.18 20.15
N GLY A 401 -32.93 5.81 19.96
CA GLY A 401 -32.37 5.35 18.68
C GLY A 401 -31.95 6.47 17.72
N ASN A 402 -31.92 7.74 18.19
CA ASN A 402 -31.43 8.85 17.38
C ASN A 402 -29.89 8.89 17.38
N LEU A 403 -29.30 9.22 16.24
CA LEU A 403 -27.85 9.41 16.14
C LEU A 403 -27.47 10.72 16.84
N THR A 404 -26.66 10.62 17.88
CA THR A 404 -26.25 11.73 18.75
C THR A 404 -24.72 11.83 18.75
N ALA A 405 -24.20 13.05 18.75
CA ALA A 405 -22.78 13.31 18.89
C ALA A 405 -22.43 13.54 20.37
N GLY A 406 -21.51 12.74 20.88
CA GLY A 406 -20.88 12.94 22.17
C GLY A 406 -19.51 13.58 22.05
N LEU A 407 -19.18 14.47 22.97
CA LEU A 407 -17.84 15.01 23.11
C LEU A 407 -17.05 14.09 24.03
N LEU A 408 -15.80 13.78 23.68
CA LEU A 408 -14.92 12.99 24.55
C LEU A 408 -14.44 13.85 25.74
N SER A 409 -15.30 14.04 26.73
CA SER A 409 -15.05 14.95 27.85
C SER A 409 -14.27 14.34 29.00
N ASP A 410 -14.22 13.02 29.09
CA ASP A 410 -13.76 12.32 30.28
C ASP A 410 -12.36 11.76 30.21
N ASP A 411 -11.65 12.00 29.08
CA ASP A 411 -10.30 11.51 28.90
C ASP A 411 -9.26 12.54 29.36
N GLU A 412 -8.18 12.06 29.98
CA GLU A 412 -7.08 12.83 30.57
C GLU A 412 -6.43 13.86 29.61
N TRP A 413 -6.61 13.73 28.32
CA TRP A 413 -6.08 14.66 27.31
C TRP A 413 -6.98 15.86 27.04
N LEU A 414 -8.17 15.87 27.60
CA LEU A 414 -9.12 16.99 27.55
C LEU A 414 -9.09 17.85 28.79
N THR A 415 -8.07 17.73 29.63
CA THR A 415 -7.96 18.35 30.94
C THR A 415 -8.15 19.87 30.97
N ASN A 416 -8.17 20.55 29.82
CA ASN A 416 -8.38 22.00 29.74
C ASN A 416 -9.70 22.40 29.05
N GLY A 417 -10.62 21.48 28.83
CA GLY A 417 -11.92 21.79 28.19
C GLY A 417 -11.89 22.16 26.72
N SER A 418 -10.77 21.93 26.05
CA SER A 418 -10.57 22.31 24.66
C SER A 418 -10.67 21.10 23.75
N PHE A 419 -11.89 20.62 23.48
CA PHE A 419 -12.17 19.65 22.40
C PHE A 419 -11.91 20.19 21.03
N LEU A 420 -11.76 21.48 20.95
CA LEU A 420 -11.81 22.27 19.77
C LEU A 420 -10.43 22.86 19.56
N PHE A 421 -9.74 22.36 18.53
CA PHE A 421 -8.58 23.07 18.01
C PHE A 421 -9.12 24.19 17.12
N ASP A 422 -9.65 25.23 17.73
CA ASP A 422 -10.21 26.37 17.03
C ASP A 422 -9.10 27.17 16.38
N ASN A 423 -9.34 27.65 15.17
CA ASN A 423 -8.45 28.54 14.45
C ASN A 423 -7.00 28.03 14.41
N LEU A 424 -6.79 26.86 13.77
CA LEU A 424 -5.46 26.33 13.50
C LEU A 424 -4.65 27.34 12.67
N LYS A 425 -3.54 27.83 13.21
CA LYS A 425 -2.71 28.87 12.61
C LYS A 425 -1.50 28.33 11.87
N SER A 426 -0.81 27.39 12.46
CA SER A 426 0.40 26.79 11.85
C SER A 426 0.85 25.52 12.56
N LEU A 427 1.61 24.71 11.86
CA LEU A 427 2.49 23.68 12.43
C LEU A 427 3.94 24.11 12.19
N ASN A 428 4.63 24.49 13.24
CA ASN A 428 6.01 24.94 13.19
C ASN A 428 6.95 23.77 13.48
N ARG A 429 7.81 23.43 12.53
CA ARG A 429 8.80 22.38 12.69
C ARG A 429 9.79 22.73 13.81
N LYS A 430 10.08 21.76 14.67
CA LYS A 430 11.18 21.84 15.64
C LYS A 430 12.45 21.27 15.00
N GLY A 431 13.54 22.00 15.08
CA GLY A 431 14.81 21.62 14.46
C GLY A 431 14.97 22.12 13.02
N ARG A 432 16.19 22.09 12.52
CA ARG A 432 16.51 22.43 11.13
C ARG A 432 16.20 21.24 10.22
N LEU A 433 15.80 21.54 8.99
CA LEU A 433 15.90 20.59 7.90
C LEU A 433 17.40 20.35 7.67
N GLU A 434 17.85 19.11 7.77
CA GLU A 434 19.15 18.73 7.26
C GLU A 434 19.07 18.83 5.72
N GLU A 435 20.01 19.57 5.13
CA GLU A 435 20.11 19.79 3.68
C GLU A 435 20.49 18.52 2.92
#